data_52edda93e7005116d1ad8fd395ad647d
#
_entry.id   52edda93e7005116d1ad8fd395ad647d
#
_cell.length_a   1.000
_cell.length_b   1.000
_cell.length_c   1.000
_cell.angle_alpha   90.00
_cell.angle_beta   90.00
_cell.angle_gamma   90.00
#
_symmetry.space_group_name_H-M   'P 1'
#
loop_
_entity.id
_entity.type
_entity.pdbx_description
1 polymer ?
#
loop_
_entity_poly.entity_id
_entity_poly.type
_entity_poly.pdbx_seq_one_letter_code
_entity_poly.pdbx_strand_id
1 'polypeptide(L)'
;MFFLYQIIFTLIIFISPILIYFRILKNKEHKTRYKEKFSITSKKRIKGNLIWFHGASVGEIQSIIPLIENYEKDQTINQILITSSTLSSSKILEKFKFKKTIHQFYPLDHIYITSKFLRYWKPNIAIFIESEIWPYMFKELKKRKIPIALLNARITKKTFDKWMKLKNFANEIFNKITIAYPQNLETKYFLKKLKTNKVKTIGNLKFIENDNEKFNTISNKLKSQFKTKKIWVASSTHSNEEIFCAKTHIELKKKIKNLVTIIIPRHIHRANKIISKLESLNLKVTKHSSKNKNIKNTDVYLVDTFGETKKFHKISCSVFLGGSIIKRGGQNPLEAARYGARILHGPNIDNFKDVYKALSSLKASKKITSPNELASLIIFKRNM
;
A
#
# COMPACT_ATOMS: atom_id res chain seq x y z
N MET A 1 20.11 -1.71 -27.90
CA MET A 1 18.86 -1.57 -27.07
C MET A 1 18.71 -0.19 -26.46
N PHE A 2 19.72 0.42 -25.81
CA PHE A 2 19.62 1.82 -25.33
C PHE A 2 19.28 2.82 -26.42
N PHE A 3 19.80 2.65 -27.64
CA PHE A 3 19.48 3.50 -28.78
C PHE A 3 17.99 3.44 -29.15
N LEU A 4 17.43 2.21 -29.25
CA LEU A 4 16.00 2.03 -29.52
C LEU A 4 15.12 2.62 -28.38
N TYR A 5 15.52 2.39 -27.12
CA TYR A 5 14.86 2.98 -25.96
C TYR A 5 14.88 4.53 -26.04
N GLN A 6 16.00 5.11 -26.48
CA GLN A 6 16.12 6.57 -26.67
C GLN A 6 15.16 7.09 -27.73
N ILE A 7 15.07 6.42 -28.89
CA ILE A 7 14.15 6.80 -29.96
C ILE A 7 12.71 6.83 -29.42
N ILE A 8 12.28 5.77 -28.72
CA ILE A 8 10.94 5.67 -28.14
C ILE A 8 10.68 6.83 -27.17
N PHE A 9 11.60 7.11 -26.25
CA PHE A 9 11.42 8.20 -25.29
C PHE A 9 11.52 9.58 -25.92
N THR A 10 12.28 9.76 -26.98
CA THR A 10 12.28 10.99 -27.77
C THR A 10 10.90 11.23 -28.40
N LEU A 11 10.30 10.22 -29.00
CA LEU A 11 8.92 10.31 -29.54
C LEU A 11 7.91 10.62 -28.42
N ILE A 12 8.04 9.98 -27.26
CA ILE A 12 7.20 10.27 -26.10
C ILE A 12 7.31 11.74 -25.67
N ILE A 13 8.52 12.33 -25.71
CA ILE A 13 8.71 13.76 -25.37
C ILE A 13 7.96 14.66 -26.34
N PHE A 14 8.03 14.39 -27.66
CA PHE A 14 7.28 15.18 -28.64
C PHE A 14 5.77 15.09 -28.46
N ILE A 15 5.25 13.94 -28.06
CA ILE A 15 3.81 13.71 -27.84
C ILE A 15 3.38 14.18 -26.43
N SER A 16 4.31 14.24 -25.48
CA SER A 16 4.00 14.50 -24.06
C SER A 16 3.27 15.81 -23.79
N PRO A 17 3.48 16.96 -24.48
CA PRO A 17 2.70 18.17 -24.26
C PRO A 17 1.21 17.96 -24.49
N ILE A 18 0.85 17.24 -25.56
CA ILE A 18 -0.54 16.92 -25.90
C ILE A 18 -1.14 16.02 -24.81
N LEU A 19 -0.42 14.96 -24.43
CA LEU A 19 -0.88 14.06 -23.36
C LEU A 19 -1.04 14.78 -22.02
N ILE A 20 -0.12 15.66 -21.66
CA ILE A 20 -0.17 16.44 -20.43
C ILE A 20 -1.36 17.40 -20.47
N TYR A 21 -1.63 18.06 -21.59
CA TYR A 21 -2.78 18.93 -21.76
C TYR A 21 -4.10 18.19 -21.47
N PHE A 22 -4.32 17.03 -22.11
CA PHE A 22 -5.51 16.21 -21.84
C PHE A 22 -5.58 15.69 -20.40
N ARG A 23 -4.43 15.42 -19.77
CA ARG A 23 -4.38 15.01 -18.36
C ARG A 23 -4.72 16.15 -17.41
N ILE A 24 -4.34 17.40 -17.75
CA ILE A 24 -4.71 18.61 -16.99
C ILE A 24 -6.22 18.81 -17.06
N LEU A 25 -6.83 18.73 -18.26
CA LEU A 25 -8.27 18.84 -18.44
C LEU A 25 -9.05 17.79 -17.61
N LYS A 26 -8.51 16.59 -17.49
CA LYS A 26 -9.10 15.49 -16.68
C LYS A 26 -8.72 15.56 -15.19
N ASN A 27 -8.12 16.63 -14.69
CA ASN A 27 -7.62 16.77 -13.31
C ASN A 27 -6.69 15.62 -12.85
N LYS A 28 -5.96 15.01 -13.79
CA LYS A 28 -4.99 13.93 -13.53
C LYS A 28 -3.54 14.40 -13.55
N GLU A 29 -3.33 15.70 -13.79
CA GLU A 29 -2.00 16.32 -13.83
C GLU A 29 -2.04 17.70 -13.14
N HIS A 30 -0.89 18.13 -12.59
CA HIS A 30 -0.79 19.43 -11.93
C HIS A 30 -0.64 20.56 -12.95
N LYS A 31 -1.48 21.59 -12.88
CA LYS A 31 -1.57 22.68 -13.87
C LYS A 31 -0.25 23.42 -14.14
N THR A 32 0.62 23.55 -13.14
CA THR A 32 1.88 24.29 -13.25
C THR A 32 3.11 23.39 -13.07
N ARG A 33 3.06 22.43 -12.13
CA ARG A 33 4.20 21.58 -11.77
C ARG A 33 4.50 20.44 -12.77
N TYR A 34 3.69 20.26 -13.82
CA TYR A 34 4.00 19.28 -14.88
C TYR A 34 5.38 19.54 -15.53
N LYS A 35 5.86 20.81 -15.52
CA LYS A 35 7.18 21.21 -16.00
C LYS A 35 8.34 20.47 -15.29
N GLU A 36 8.11 20.00 -14.06
CA GLU A 36 9.09 19.21 -13.29
C GLU A 36 9.44 17.88 -14.00
N LYS A 37 8.52 17.31 -14.81
CA LYS A 37 8.77 16.12 -15.65
C LYS A 37 9.79 16.37 -16.75
N PHE A 38 10.04 17.62 -17.10
CA PHE A 38 11.09 18.06 -18.03
C PHE A 38 12.33 18.60 -17.30
N SER A 39 12.47 18.29 -16.01
CA SER A 39 13.54 18.77 -15.13
C SER A 39 13.60 20.30 -15.03
N ILE A 40 12.44 20.97 -15.12
CA ILE A 40 12.27 22.37 -14.76
C ILE A 40 11.75 22.35 -13.32
N THR A 41 12.67 22.46 -12.36
CA THR A 41 12.34 22.34 -10.94
C THR A 41 11.57 23.55 -10.41
N SER A 42 10.60 23.33 -9.53
CA SER A 42 9.89 24.33 -8.75
C SER A 42 10.41 24.43 -7.31
N LYS A 43 11.40 23.63 -6.95
CA LYS A 43 11.94 23.52 -5.58
C LYS A 43 13.42 23.86 -5.54
N LYS A 44 13.89 24.41 -4.42
CA LYS A 44 15.28 24.78 -4.23
C LYS A 44 16.10 23.61 -3.67
N ARG A 45 17.30 23.40 -4.24
CA ARG A 45 18.31 22.49 -3.69
C ARG A 45 19.04 23.21 -2.54
N ILE A 46 19.09 22.58 -1.38
CA ILE A 46 19.83 23.04 -0.20
C ILE A 46 21.23 22.40 -0.22
N LYS A 47 22.28 23.16 0.02
CA LYS A 47 23.67 22.64 0.07
C LYS A 47 23.80 21.56 1.16
N GLY A 48 24.62 20.53 0.90
CA GLY A 48 24.88 19.41 1.82
C GLY A 48 24.28 18.09 1.34
N ASN A 49 24.15 17.14 2.26
CA ASN A 49 23.73 15.77 1.95
C ASN A 49 22.26 15.68 1.58
N LEU A 50 21.98 15.06 0.42
CA LEU A 50 20.65 14.82 -0.09
C LEU A 50 20.41 13.33 -0.31
N ILE A 51 19.36 12.81 0.32
CA ILE A 51 18.80 11.48 0.01
C ILE A 51 17.64 11.66 -0.96
N TRP A 52 17.66 10.91 -2.05
CA TRP A 52 16.57 10.91 -3.03
C TRP A 52 15.79 9.60 -2.99
N PHE A 53 14.46 9.69 -2.79
CA PHE A 53 13.52 8.59 -2.91
C PHE A 53 12.66 8.75 -4.15
N HIS A 54 12.40 7.65 -4.85
CA HIS A 54 11.44 7.60 -5.94
C HIS A 54 10.44 6.47 -5.73
N GLY A 55 9.14 6.82 -5.72
CA GLY A 55 8.04 5.88 -5.73
C GLY A 55 6.90 6.44 -6.59
N ALA A 56 6.38 5.67 -7.53
CA ALA A 56 5.39 6.14 -8.50
C ALA A 56 4.01 6.32 -7.89
N SER A 57 3.61 5.45 -6.97
CA SER A 57 2.25 5.32 -6.45
C SER A 57 2.10 5.82 -5.01
N VAL A 58 0.84 6.05 -4.63
CA VAL A 58 0.41 6.38 -3.26
C VAL A 58 0.94 5.35 -2.25
N GLY A 59 0.78 4.05 -2.55
CA GLY A 59 1.18 2.98 -1.65
C GLY A 59 2.69 2.88 -1.45
N GLU A 60 3.47 3.13 -2.51
CA GLU A 60 4.94 3.17 -2.44
C GLU A 60 5.42 4.32 -1.56
N ILE A 61 4.87 5.53 -1.75
CA ILE A 61 5.21 6.69 -0.92
C ILE A 61 4.83 6.45 0.54
N GLN A 62 3.63 5.91 0.82
CA GLN A 62 3.21 5.61 2.18
C GLN A 62 4.13 4.59 2.87
N SER A 63 4.64 3.60 2.14
CA SER A 63 5.50 2.56 2.70
C SER A 63 6.86 3.06 3.20
N ILE A 64 7.31 4.24 2.74
CA ILE A 64 8.58 4.84 3.12
C ILE A 64 8.44 5.99 4.13
N ILE A 65 7.23 6.40 4.49
CA ILE A 65 7.02 7.49 5.48
C ILE A 65 7.77 7.23 6.79
N PRO A 66 7.72 6.04 7.42
CA PRO A 66 8.46 5.78 8.65
C PRO A 66 9.98 5.97 8.49
N LEU A 67 10.52 5.64 7.31
CA LEU A 67 11.92 5.82 7.01
C LEU A 67 12.27 7.31 6.84
N ILE A 68 11.40 8.07 6.15
CA ILE A 68 11.55 9.52 5.99
C ILE A 68 11.52 10.21 7.35
N GLU A 69 10.60 9.85 8.25
CA GLU A 69 10.51 10.38 9.62
C GLU A 69 11.80 10.18 10.43
N ASN A 70 12.50 9.06 10.22
CA ASN A 70 13.79 8.82 10.84
C ASN A 70 14.87 9.72 10.24
N TYR A 71 14.94 9.86 8.92
CA TYR A 71 15.92 10.75 8.26
C TYR A 71 15.65 12.24 8.50
N GLU A 72 14.40 12.65 8.76
CA GLU A 72 14.06 14.01 9.20
C GLU A 72 14.77 14.39 10.51
N LYS A 73 15.02 13.39 11.40
CA LYS A 73 15.70 13.58 12.69
C LYS A 73 17.22 13.53 12.57
N ASP A 74 17.75 12.95 11.49
CA ASP A 74 19.18 12.77 11.28
C ASP A 74 19.86 14.09 10.90
N GLN A 75 20.74 14.59 11.75
CA GLN A 75 21.45 15.86 11.56
C GLN A 75 22.44 15.85 10.38
N THR A 76 22.90 14.66 9.96
CA THR A 76 23.82 14.52 8.83
C THR A 76 23.13 14.74 7.48
N ILE A 77 21.79 14.67 7.44
CA ILE A 77 20.97 14.85 6.25
C ILE A 77 20.41 16.27 6.20
N ASN A 78 20.77 16.99 5.14
CA ASN A 78 20.34 18.37 4.95
C ASN A 78 19.02 18.47 4.16
N GLN A 79 18.77 17.54 3.23
CA GLN A 79 17.57 17.54 2.40
C GLN A 79 17.16 16.11 2.00
N ILE A 80 15.85 15.89 1.94
CA ILE A 80 15.25 14.66 1.42
C ILE A 80 14.40 15.04 0.22
N LEU A 81 14.74 14.48 -0.94
CA LEU A 81 13.94 14.65 -2.16
C LEU A 81 13.06 13.42 -2.34
N ILE A 82 11.76 13.62 -2.47
CA ILE A 82 10.83 12.57 -2.85
C ILE A 82 10.30 12.89 -4.25
N THR A 83 10.39 11.92 -5.16
CA THR A 83 9.77 12.05 -6.47
C THR A 83 8.65 11.04 -6.65
N SER A 84 7.56 11.45 -7.29
CA SER A 84 6.46 10.57 -7.65
C SER A 84 5.90 10.86 -9.04
N SER A 85 5.11 9.91 -9.58
CA SER A 85 4.57 10.02 -10.94
C SER A 85 3.14 10.56 -10.99
N THR A 86 2.39 10.51 -9.86
CA THR A 86 0.95 10.85 -9.84
C THR A 86 0.62 12.05 -8.94
N LEU A 87 -0.44 12.77 -9.30
CA LEU A 87 -0.96 13.88 -8.49
C LEU A 87 -1.41 13.42 -7.09
N SER A 88 -2.00 12.22 -7.00
CA SER A 88 -2.44 11.66 -5.72
C SER A 88 -1.27 11.37 -4.77
N SER A 89 -0.14 10.94 -5.30
CA SER A 89 1.07 10.67 -4.51
C SER A 89 1.67 11.95 -3.92
N SER A 90 1.64 13.08 -4.66
CA SER A 90 2.13 14.37 -4.15
C SER A 90 1.32 14.88 -2.96
N LYS A 91 -0.01 14.72 -3.00
CA LYS A 91 -0.93 15.17 -1.94
C LYS A 91 -0.76 14.44 -0.60
N ILE A 92 -0.16 13.23 -0.61
CA ILE A 92 0.08 12.50 0.64
C ILE A 92 1.11 13.20 1.50
N LEU A 93 2.18 13.70 0.89
CA LEU A 93 3.27 14.37 1.60
C LEU A 93 2.83 15.71 2.22
N GLU A 94 1.82 16.36 1.66
CA GLU A 94 1.25 17.60 2.21
C GLU A 94 0.60 17.40 3.60
N LYS A 95 0.25 16.15 3.94
CA LYS A 95 -0.32 15.80 5.27
C LYS A 95 0.73 15.74 6.38
N PHE A 96 2.01 15.72 6.03
CA PHE A 96 3.12 15.61 6.98
C PHE A 96 3.84 16.97 7.08
N LYS A 97 4.18 17.36 8.31
CA LYS A 97 4.92 18.61 8.59
C LYS A 97 6.43 18.37 8.54
N PHE A 98 6.93 17.90 7.40
CA PHE A 98 8.35 17.69 7.18
C PHE A 98 9.10 19.01 7.00
N LYS A 99 10.32 19.10 7.54
CA LYS A 99 11.17 20.30 7.47
C LYS A 99 12.22 20.19 6.37
N LYS A 100 12.82 18.99 6.19
CA LYS A 100 13.90 18.73 5.23
C LYS A 100 13.40 18.07 3.96
N THR A 101 12.16 17.53 3.96
CA THR A 101 11.60 16.75 2.86
C THR A 101 10.82 17.64 1.90
N ILE A 102 11.15 17.51 0.62
CA ILE A 102 10.46 18.18 -0.48
C ILE A 102 10.00 17.16 -1.52
N HIS A 103 8.93 17.52 -2.24
CA HIS A 103 8.39 16.69 -3.31
C HIS A 103 8.57 17.36 -4.68
N GLN A 104 8.97 16.56 -5.67
CA GLN A 104 8.98 16.88 -7.09
C GLN A 104 8.39 15.73 -7.92
N PHE A 105 7.78 16.06 -9.07
CA PHE A 105 7.40 15.00 -10.02
C PHE A 105 8.64 14.40 -10.67
N TYR A 106 8.59 13.06 -10.87
CA TYR A 106 9.68 12.31 -11.47
C TYR A 106 9.90 12.76 -12.93
N PRO A 107 11.17 12.98 -13.35
CA PRO A 107 11.49 13.39 -14.71
C PRO A 107 11.25 12.26 -15.72
N LEU A 108 10.93 12.61 -16.96
CA LEU A 108 10.86 11.64 -18.05
C LEU A 108 12.24 11.00 -18.26
N ASP A 109 12.27 9.67 -18.48
CA ASP A 109 13.51 8.88 -18.55
C ASP A 109 14.23 9.05 -19.90
N HIS A 110 14.63 10.27 -20.19
CA HIS A 110 15.37 10.65 -21.40
C HIS A 110 16.74 11.22 -21.04
N ILE A 111 17.75 10.94 -21.86
CA ILE A 111 19.16 11.25 -21.57
C ILE A 111 19.41 12.69 -21.14
N TYR A 112 18.84 13.68 -21.86
CA TYR A 112 19.02 15.10 -21.53
C TYR A 112 18.25 15.50 -20.26
N ILE A 113 17.04 14.98 -20.09
CA ILE A 113 16.16 15.31 -18.96
C ILE A 113 16.73 14.74 -17.66
N THR A 114 17.13 13.47 -17.66
CA THR A 114 17.73 12.81 -16.49
C THR A 114 19.08 13.44 -16.12
N SER A 115 19.89 13.77 -17.13
CA SER A 115 21.16 14.47 -16.93
C SER A 115 20.96 15.86 -16.31
N LYS A 116 19.98 16.65 -16.80
CA LYS A 116 19.61 17.96 -16.24
C LYS A 116 19.12 17.84 -14.80
N PHE A 117 18.25 16.86 -14.51
CA PHE A 117 17.76 16.56 -13.16
C PHE A 117 18.93 16.28 -12.20
N LEU A 118 19.83 15.38 -12.55
CA LEU A 118 20.95 14.99 -11.70
C LEU A 118 22.01 16.07 -11.54
N ARG A 119 22.20 16.95 -12.53
CA ARG A 119 23.08 18.13 -12.39
C ARG A 119 22.55 19.13 -11.38
N TYR A 120 21.24 19.28 -11.28
CA TYR A 120 20.63 20.19 -10.32
C TYR A 120 20.58 19.59 -8.91
N TRP A 121 20.05 18.38 -8.77
CA TRP A 121 19.81 17.77 -7.45
C TRP A 121 21.05 17.20 -6.79
N LYS A 122 21.96 16.61 -7.53
CA LYS A 122 23.22 15.99 -7.05
C LYS A 122 22.99 15.14 -5.79
N PRO A 123 22.15 14.09 -5.82
CA PRO A 123 21.89 13.28 -4.63
C PRO A 123 23.10 12.45 -4.25
N ASN A 124 23.28 12.22 -2.94
CA ASN A 124 24.33 11.33 -2.41
C ASN A 124 23.96 9.86 -2.59
N ILE A 125 22.67 9.54 -2.59
CA ILE A 125 22.10 8.22 -2.84
C ILE A 125 20.73 8.36 -3.50
N ALA A 126 20.41 7.44 -4.43
CA ALA A 126 19.09 7.32 -5.04
C ALA A 126 18.42 6.00 -4.62
N ILE A 127 17.23 6.07 -4.05
CA ILE A 127 16.48 4.94 -3.52
C ILE A 127 15.17 4.82 -4.30
N PHE A 128 15.04 3.74 -5.08
CA PHE A 128 13.85 3.44 -5.88
C PHE A 128 13.00 2.39 -5.15
N ILE A 129 11.67 2.52 -5.25
CA ILE A 129 10.74 1.68 -4.50
C ILE A 129 10.06 0.67 -5.43
N GLU A 130 9.93 -0.56 -4.96
CA GLU A 130 9.22 -1.67 -5.63
C GLU A 130 9.72 -2.00 -7.05
N SER A 131 8.97 -1.57 -8.08
CA SER A 131 9.23 -1.95 -9.47
C SER A 131 9.77 -0.80 -10.32
N GLU A 132 10.24 0.26 -9.70
CA GLU A 132 10.67 1.48 -10.37
C GLU A 132 12.07 1.32 -10.99
N ILE A 133 12.12 0.79 -12.20
CA ILE A 133 13.34 0.54 -12.97
C ILE A 133 13.39 1.47 -14.18
N TRP A 134 14.34 2.40 -14.19
CA TRP A 134 14.45 3.48 -15.16
C TRP A 134 15.82 3.46 -15.87
N PRO A 135 15.92 2.93 -17.09
CA PRO A 135 17.17 2.65 -17.76
C PRO A 135 18.13 3.83 -17.93
N TYR A 136 17.65 5.00 -18.39
CA TYR A 136 18.51 6.17 -18.54
C TYR A 136 18.88 6.80 -17.20
N MET A 137 17.94 6.88 -16.27
CA MET A 137 18.24 7.37 -14.93
C MET A 137 19.31 6.51 -14.26
N PHE A 138 19.21 5.18 -14.34
CA PHE A 138 20.20 4.27 -13.77
C PHE A 138 21.56 4.40 -14.46
N LYS A 139 21.58 4.57 -15.78
CA LYS A 139 22.80 4.84 -16.55
C LYS A 139 23.49 6.13 -16.08
N GLU A 140 22.73 7.22 -15.93
CA GLU A 140 23.24 8.52 -15.53
C GLU A 140 23.69 8.56 -14.06
N LEU A 141 22.98 7.88 -13.15
CA LEU A 141 23.40 7.71 -11.76
C LEU A 141 24.71 6.95 -11.67
N LYS A 142 24.85 5.83 -12.38
CA LYS A 142 26.09 5.03 -12.39
C LYS A 142 27.26 5.83 -12.96
N LYS A 143 27.05 6.60 -14.05
CA LYS A 143 28.07 7.48 -14.65
C LYS A 143 28.58 8.50 -13.62
N ARG A 144 27.71 9.00 -12.73
CA ARG A 144 28.04 9.97 -11.67
C ARG A 144 28.49 9.32 -10.36
N LYS A 145 28.69 7.99 -10.35
CA LYS A 145 29.06 7.22 -9.16
C LYS A 145 28.07 7.38 -7.97
N ILE A 146 26.80 7.72 -8.26
CA ILE A 146 25.75 7.82 -7.25
C ILE A 146 25.21 6.41 -7.01
N PRO A 147 25.23 5.90 -5.75
CA PRO A 147 24.73 4.57 -5.43
C PRO A 147 23.21 4.49 -5.62
N ILE A 148 22.77 3.34 -6.16
CA ILE A 148 21.36 3.04 -6.42
C ILE A 148 20.93 1.93 -5.46
N ALA A 149 19.94 2.19 -4.62
CA ALA A 149 19.26 1.19 -3.81
C ALA A 149 17.85 0.92 -4.38
N LEU A 150 17.49 -0.35 -4.53
CA LEU A 150 16.12 -0.77 -4.85
C LEU A 150 15.48 -1.32 -3.58
N LEU A 151 14.56 -0.56 -2.99
CA LEU A 151 13.97 -0.86 -1.70
C LEU A 151 12.57 -1.46 -1.86
N ASN A 152 12.25 -2.47 -1.05
CA ASN A 152 11.00 -3.22 -1.15
C ASN A 152 10.74 -3.78 -2.56
N ALA A 153 11.81 -4.21 -3.23
CA ALA A 153 11.79 -4.62 -4.63
C ALA A 153 10.72 -5.67 -4.90
N ARG A 154 9.96 -5.48 -5.97
CA ARG A 154 8.91 -6.39 -6.43
C ARG A 154 9.05 -6.65 -7.91
N ILE A 155 9.32 -7.90 -8.27
CA ILE A 155 9.32 -8.36 -9.65
C ILE A 155 8.37 -9.57 -9.73
N THR A 156 7.30 -9.44 -10.52
CA THR A 156 6.39 -10.56 -10.78
C THR A 156 6.99 -11.49 -11.84
N LYS A 157 6.57 -12.77 -11.85
CA LYS A 157 6.95 -13.73 -12.89
C LYS A 157 6.76 -13.14 -14.30
N LYS A 158 5.61 -12.54 -14.58
CA LYS A 158 5.30 -11.89 -15.87
C LYS A 158 6.30 -10.78 -16.22
N THR A 159 6.70 -9.97 -15.24
CA THR A 159 7.68 -8.88 -15.46
C THR A 159 9.08 -9.46 -15.67
N PHE A 160 9.46 -10.47 -14.91
CA PHE A 160 10.72 -11.18 -15.07
C PHE A 160 10.84 -11.79 -16.47
N ASP A 161 9.81 -12.51 -16.93
CA ASP A 161 9.80 -13.13 -18.26
C ASP A 161 9.93 -12.09 -19.39
N LYS A 162 9.32 -10.89 -19.23
CA LYS A 162 9.52 -9.77 -20.16
C LYS A 162 10.98 -9.29 -20.20
N TRP A 163 11.62 -9.12 -19.03
CA TRP A 163 13.02 -8.75 -18.95
C TRP A 163 13.94 -9.81 -19.56
N MET A 164 13.63 -11.10 -19.35
CA MET A 164 14.41 -12.20 -19.90
C MET A 164 14.37 -12.29 -21.43
N LYS A 165 13.32 -11.80 -22.09
CA LYS A 165 13.29 -11.65 -23.56
C LYS A 165 14.39 -10.69 -24.07
N LEU A 166 14.83 -9.74 -23.24
CA LEU A 166 15.87 -8.77 -23.53
C LEU A 166 17.05 -8.93 -22.56
N LYS A 167 17.49 -10.15 -22.33
CA LYS A 167 18.42 -10.56 -21.26
C LYS A 167 19.66 -9.67 -21.14
N ASN A 168 20.34 -9.38 -22.23
CA ASN A 168 21.56 -8.55 -22.21
C ASN A 168 21.26 -7.12 -21.74
N PHE A 169 20.18 -6.53 -22.23
CA PHE A 169 19.74 -5.21 -21.83
C PHE A 169 19.30 -5.17 -20.37
N ALA A 170 18.53 -6.17 -19.94
CA ALA A 170 18.12 -6.33 -18.56
C ALA A 170 19.34 -6.45 -17.63
N ASN A 171 20.28 -7.33 -17.94
CA ASN A 171 21.50 -7.49 -17.14
C ASN A 171 22.30 -6.19 -17.05
N GLU A 172 22.41 -5.44 -18.16
CA GLU A 172 23.10 -4.15 -18.16
C GLU A 172 22.43 -3.13 -17.23
N ILE A 173 21.10 -3.09 -17.16
CA ILE A 173 20.35 -2.18 -16.29
C ILE A 173 20.46 -2.62 -14.83
N PHE A 174 20.15 -3.88 -14.53
CA PHE A 174 20.10 -4.40 -13.17
C PHE A 174 21.47 -4.44 -12.50
N ASN A 175 22.56 -4.61 -13.28
CA ASN A 175 23.94 -4.49 -12.77
C ASN A 175 24.32 -3.07 -12.33
N LYS A 176 23.55 -2.04 -12.68
CA LYS A 176 23.77 -0.67 -12.17
C LYS A 176 23.25 -0.48 -10.74
N ILE A 177 22.35 -1.35 -10.29
CA ILE A 177 21.80 -1.33 -8.93
C ILE A 177 22.90 -1.75 -7.95
N THR A 178 23.25 -0.87 -7.02
CA THR A 178 24.29 -1.13 -6.02
C THR A 178 23.83 -2.17 -5.00
N ILE A 179 22.58 -2.04 -4.53
CA ILE A 179 21.96 -2.98 -3.59
C ILE A 179 20.45 -3.04 -3.78
N ALA A 180 19.87 -4.24 -3.70
CA ALA A 180 18.44 -4.45 -3.72
C ALA A 180 17.94 -5.20 -2.49
N TYR A 181 16.79 -4.78 -1.98
CA TYR A 181 16.08 -5.35 -0.85
C TYR A 181 14.72 -5.89 -1.33
N PRO A 182 14.66 -7.16 -1.76
CA PRO A 182 13.42 -7.77 -2.25
C PRO A 182 12.41 -7.99 -1.12
N GLN A 183 11.13 -7.82 -1.43
CA GLN A 183 10.04 -8.04 -0.48
C GLN A 183 9.75 -9.54 -0.22
N ASN A 184 10.19 -10.45 -1.12
CA ASN A 184 9.98 -11.90 -1.02
C ASN A 184 11.10 -12.70 -1.71
N LEU A 185 11.09 -14.03 -1.49
CA LEU A 185 12.12 -14.93 -2.02
C LEU A 185 12.06 -15.07 -3.55
N GLU A 186 10.88 -15.00 -4.16
CA GLU A 186 10.72 -15.06 -5.61
C GLU A 186 11.41 -13.87 -6.28
N THR A 187 11.15 -12.64 -5.80
CA THR A 187 11.84 -11.45 -6.30
C THR A 187 13.35 -11.50 -6.05
N LYS A 188 13.80 -12.06 -4.91
CA LYS A 188 15.22 -12.29 -4.64
C LYS A 188 15.86 -13.17 -5.72
N TYR A 189 15.20 -14.25 -6.08
CA TYR A 189 15.66 -15.15 -7.14
C TYR A 189 15.75 -14.42 -8.49
N PHE A 190 14.71 -13.67 -8.88
CA PHE A 190 14.69 -12.93 -10.14
C PHE A 190 15.78 -11.85 -10.22
N LEU A 191 15.99 -11.08 -9.15
CA LEU A 191 17.05 -10.06 -9.09
C LEU A 191 18.44 -10.67 -9.27
N LYS A 192 18.71 -11.82 -8.66
CA LYS A 192 19.97 -12.55 -8.87
C LYS A 192 20.15 -13.02 -10.32
N LYS A 193 19.09 -13.55 -10.94
CA LYS A 193 19.10 -13.96 -12.38
C LYS A 193 19.31 -12.77 -13.32
N LEU A 194 18.82 -11.58 -12.95
CA LEU A 194 19.02 -10.33 -13.67
C LEU A 194 20.37 -9.65 -13.38
N LYS A 195 21.30 -10.32 -12.68
CA LYS A 195 22.64 -9.82 -12.38
C LYS A 195 22.70 -8.57 -11.50
N THR A 196 21.74 -8.37 -10.59
CA THR A 196 21.83 -7.33 -9.55
C THR A 196 23.03 -7.62 -8.62
N ASN A 197 23.86 -6.59 -8.31
CA ASN A 197 25.11 -6.78 -7.57
C ASN A 197 24.90 -7.37 -6.16
N LYS A 198 24.23 -6.63 -5.28
CA LYS A 198 23.96 -7.06 -3.90
C LYS A 198 22.45 -7.21 -3.68
N VAL A 199 22.03 -8.38 -3.20
CA VAL A 199 20.62 -8.67 -2.91
C VAL A 199 20.51 -9.16 -1.46
N LYS A 200 19.93 -8.33 -0.58
CA LYS A 200 19.74 -8.62 0.85
C LYS A 200 18.26 -8.67 1.19
N THR A 201 17.81 -9.69 1.89
CA THR A 201 16.42 -9.80 2.35
C THR A 201 16.29 -9.14 3.73
N ILE A 202 15.40 -8.15 3.85
CA ILE A 202 15.10 -7.43 5.11
C ILE A 202 13.60 -7.49 5.46
N GLY A 203 12.79 -8.18 4.66
CA GLY A 203 11.34 -8.20 4.78
C GLY A 203 10.66 -7.14 3.91
N ASN A 204 9.34 -6.99 4.08
CA ASN A 204 8.53 -6.07 3.31
C ASN A 204 8.22 -4.81 4.13
N LEU A 205 8.59 -3.63 3.59
CA LEU A 205 8.39 -2.34 4.26
C LEU A 205 6.92 -2.02 4.55
N LYS A 206 5.99 -2.57 3.78
CA LYS A 206 4.55 -2.42 4.07
C LYS A 206 4.14 -3.00 5.42
N PHE A 207 5.06 -3.72 6.07
CA PHE A 207 4.87 -4.27 7.41
C PHE A 207 5.35 -3.32 8.52
N ILE A 208 6.10 -2.28 8.16
CA ILE A 208 6.55 -1.24 9.09
C ILE A 208 5.48 -0.15 9.08
N GLU A 209 4.61 -0.12 10.07
CA GLU A 209 3.71 0.99 10.33
C GLU A 209 4.07 1.61 11.69
N ASN A 210 4.23 2.93 11.71
CA ASN A 210 4.27 3.67 12.97
C ASN A 210 2.84 3.72 13.51
N ASP A 211 2.57 2.98 14.57
CA ASP A 211 1.36 3.14 15.36
C ASP A 211 1.43 4.48 16.10
N ASN A 212 0.90 5.52 15.50
CA ASN A 212 0.52 6.71 16.24
C ASN A 212 -0.71 6.35 17.09
N GLU A 213 -0.48 5.75 18.25
CA GLU A 213 -1.51 5.19 19.15
C GLU A 213 -2.60 6.19 19.53
N LYS A 214 -2.26 7.49 19.60
CA LYS A 214 -3.17 8.56 20.02
C LYS A 214 -4.41 8.74 19.13
N PHE A 215 -4.33 8.39 17.83
CA PHE A 215 -5.43 8.60 16.87
C PHE A 215 -6.22 7.34 16.51
N ASN A 216 -5.84 6.17 17.04
CA ASN A 216 -6.40 4.87 16.64
C ASN A 216 -7.33 4.26 17.70
N THR A 217 -8.15 5.06 18.35
CA THR A 217 -9.15 4.59 19.31
C THR A 217 -10.57 4.99 18.90
N ILE A 218 -11.54 4.13 19.14
CA ILE A 218 -12.97 4.49 19.04
C ILE A 218 -13.35 5.39 20.20
N SER A 219 -14.40 6.21 20.03
CA SER A 219 -14.90 7.08 21.10
C SER A 219 -15.29 6.27 22.34
N ASN A 220 -15.09 6.84 23.53
CA ASN A 220 -15.41 6.16 24.79
C ASN A 220 -16.87 5.71 24.87
N LYS A 221 -17.80 6.53 24.35
CA LYS A 221 -19.24 6.22 24.26
C LYS A 221 -19.50 4.96 23.41
N LEU A 222 -18.82 4.80 22.28
CA LEU A 222 -18.97 3.63 21.42
C LEU A 222 -18.26 2.41 22.00
N LYS A 223 -17.10 2.62 22.64
CA LYS A 223 -16.35 1.56 23.32
C LYS A 223 -17.15 0.92 24.46
N SER A 224 -17.84 1.72 25.27
CA SER A 224 -18.69 1.20 26.34
C SER A 224 -19.85 0.34 25.83
N GLN A 225 -20.46 0.73 24.72
CA GLN A 225 -21.52 -0.05 24.09
C GLN A 225 -21.02 -1.40 23.55
N PHE A 226 -19.82 -1.43 22.92
CA PHE A 226 -19.24 -2.70 22.44
C PHE A 226 -18.77 -3.63 23.55
N LYS A 227 -18.45 -3.13 24.75
CA LYS A 227 -18.08 -3.99 25.91
C LYS A 227 -19.17 -4.99 26.30
N THR A 228 -20.43 -4.66 26.08
CA THR A 228 -21.59 -5.53 26.42
C THR A 228 -21.93 -6.51 25.29
N LYS A 229 -21.21 -6.48 24.17
CA LYS A 229 -21.48 -7.27 22.96
C LYS A 229 -20.35 -8.26 22.69
N LYS A 230 -20.69 -9.37 22.06
CA LYS A 230 -19.74 -10.24 21.37
C LYS A 230 -19.53 -9.69 19.97
N ILE A 231 -18.31 -9.31 19.63
CA ILE A 231 -17.99 -8.67 18.36
C ILE A 231 -16.95 -9.43 17.57
N TRP A 232 -17.09 -9.42 16.28
CA TRP A 232 -16.06 -9.79 15.33
C TRP A 232 -16.11 -8.84 14.12
N VAL A 233 -15.02 -8.76 13.35
CA VAL A 233 -14.86 -7.79 12.27
C VAL A 233 -14.72 -8.49 10.94
N ALA A 234 -15.47 -8.04 9.93
CA ALA A 234 -15.24 -8.33 8.52
C ALA A 234 -14.65 -7.09 7.87
N SER A 235 -13.37 -7.14 7.55
CA SER A 235 -12.59 -5.98 7.11
C SER A 235 -12.28 -6.01 5.62
N SER A 236 -12.39 -4.84 4.96
CA SER A 236 -12.11 -4.65 3.54
C SER A 236 -12.95 -5.57 2.63
N THR A 237 -14.22 -5.74 2.94
CA THR A 237 -15.13 -6.61 2.20
C THR A 237 -15.46 -6.07 0.80
N HIS A 238 -15.67 -6.97 -0.13
CA HIS A 238 -16.09 -6.72 -1.49
C HIS A 238 -17.49 -7.28 -1.76
N SER A 239 -18.03 -7.01 -2.96
CA SER A 239 -19.36 -7.49 -3.35
C SER A 239 -19.50 -9.00 -3.15
N ASN A 240 -20.60 -9.41 -2.54
CA ASN A 240 -20.96 -10.76 -2.11
C ASN A 240 -20.28 -11.25 -0.83
N GLU A 241 -19.15 -10.68 -0.40
CA GLU A 241 -18.54 -11.05 0.89
C GLU A 241 -19.34 -10.51 2.07
N GLU A 242 -20.05 -9.38 1.89
CA GLU A 242 -20.94 -8.86 2.93
C GLU A 242 -22.10 -9.83 3.22
N ILE A 243 -22.66 -10.46 2.16
CA ILE A 243 -23.71 -11.49 2.31
C ILE A 243 -23.15 -12.76 2.97
N PHE A 244 -21.92 -13.14 2.60
CA PHE A 244 -21.21 -14.25 3.25
C PHE A 244 -21.07 -14.00 4.75
N CYS A 245 -20.68 -12.78 5.16
CA CYS A 245 -20.57 -12.37 6.56
C CYS A 245 -21.93 -12.30 7.26
N ALA A 246 -22.98 -11.86 6.56
CA ALA A 246 -24.35 -11.86 7.06
C ALA A 246 -24.88 -13.27 7.39
N LYS A 247 -24.65 -14.22 6.50
CA LYS A 247 -24.98 -15.64 6.74
C LYS A 247 -24.21 -16.18 7.95
N THR A 248 -22.93 -15.83 8.08
CA THR A 248 -22.12 -16.17 9.27
C THR A 248 -22.71 -15.57 10.55
N HIS A 249 -23.16 -14.30 10.50
CA HIS A 249 -23.83 -13.66 11.63
C HIS A 249 -25.10 -14.42 12.04
N ILE A 250 -25.95 -14.78 11.08
CA ILE A 250 -27.21 -15.52 11.33
C ILE A 250 -26.91 -16.85 12.03
N GLU A 251 -25.90 -17.59 11.55
CA GLU A 251 -25.50 -18.86 12.21
C GLU A 251 -25.00 -18.66 13.65
N LEU A 252 -24.15 -17.66 13.86
CA LEU A 252 -23.67 -17.32 15.21
C LEU A 252 -24.78 -16.86 16.13
N LYS A 253 -25.75 -16.12 15.63
CA LYS A 253 -26.85 -15.55 16.43
C LYS A 253 -27.78 -16.62 16.99
N LYS A 254 -27.86 -17.80 16.38
CA LYS A 254 -28.56 -18.96 16.95
C LYS A 254 -28.05 -19.34 18.34
N LYS A 255 -26.76 -19.11 18.62
CA LYS A 255 -26.09 -19.47 19.88
C LYS A 255 -25.71 -18.24 20.74
N ILE A 256 -25.63 -17.05 20.15
CA ILE A 256 -25.09 -15.85 20.80
C ILE A 256 -26.06 -14.68 20.66
N LYS A 257 -26.84 -14.40 21.70
CA LYS A 257 -27.88 -13.35 21.69
C LYS A 257 -27.31 -11.93 21.54
N ASN A 258 -26.16 -11.61 22.18
CA ASN A 258 -25.56 -10.28 22.20
C ASN A 258 -24.45 -10.11 21.12
N LEU A 259 -24.67 -10.64 19.93
CA LEU A 259 -23.73 -10.59 18.84
C LEU A 259 -23.87 -9.31 17.99
N VAL A 260 -22.76 -8.71 17.62
CA VAL A 260 -22.67 -7.66 16.58
C VAL A 260 -21.55 -8.00 15.61
N THR A 261 -21.88 -8.01 14.33
CA THR A 261 -20.87 -8.12 13.26
C THR A 261 -20.50 -6.72 12.77
N ILE A 262 -19.22 -6.38 12.81
CA ILE A 262 -18.72 -5.11 12.28
C ILE A 262 -18.24 -5.33 10.85
N ILE A 263 -18.86 -4.67 9.86
CA ILE A 263 -18.48 -4.75 8.45
C ILE A 263 -17.81 -3.44 8.03
N ILE A 264 -16.59 -3.54 7.52
CA ILE A 264 -15.79 -2.43 6.97
C ILE A 264 -15.60 -2.69 5.47
N PRO A 265 -16.42 -2.10 4.59
CA PRO A 265 -16.32 -2.34 3.16
C PRO A 265 -15.06 -1.68 2.57
N ARG A 266 -14.44 -2.32 1.59
CA ARG A 266 -13.30 -1.76 0.84
C ARG A 266 -13.67 -0.45 0.13
N HIS A 267 -14.92 -0.33 -0.31
CA HIS A 267 -15.45 0.82 -1.04
C HIS A 267 -16.68 1.37 -0.33
N ILE A 268 -16.51 2.45 0.42
CA ILE A 268 -17.56 3.05 1.27
C ILE A 268 -18.78 3.57 0.47
N HIS A 269 -18.59 3.98 -0.80
CA HIS A 269 -19.69 4.42 -1.67
C HIS A 269 -20.75 3.33 -1.90
N ARG A 270 -20.44 2.06 -1.58
CA ARG A 270 -21.40 0.94 -1.67
C ARG A 270 -22.28 0.79 -0.43
N ALA A 271 -22.10 1.63 0.61
CA ALA A 271 -22.77 1.47 1.90
C ALA A 271 -24.28 1.27 1.77
N ASN A 272 -24.99 2.12 1.03
CA ASN A 272 -26.45 2.01 0.86
C ASN A 272 -26.88 0.69 0.21
N LYS A 273 -26.16 0.23 -0.83
CA LYS A 273 -26.41 -1.07 -1.47
C LYS A 273 -26.14 -2.25 -0.54
N ILE A 274 -25.14 -2.12 0.35
CA ILE A 274 -24.83 -3.14 1.36
C ILE A 274 -25.97 -3.21 2.38
N ILE A 275 -26.43 -2.06 2.88
CA ILE A 275 -27.53 -1.97 3.84
C ILE A 275 -28.78 -2.65 3.31
N SER A 276 -29.23 -2.27 2.12
CA SER A 276 -30.43 -2.85 1.47
C SER A 276 -30.35 -4.38 1.39
N LYS A 277 -29.17 -4.93 1.04
CA LYS A 277 -28.96 -6.38 1.00
C LYS A 277 -28.94 -7.05 2.39
N LEU A 278 -28.49 -6.37 3.42
CA LEU A 278 -28.47 -6.90 4.78
C LEU A 278 -29.86 -6.86 5.41
N GLU A 279 -30.61 -5.78 5.17
CA GLU A 279 -31.99 -5.62 5.62
C GLU A 279 -32.94 -6.62 4.93
N SER A 280 -32.71 -6.98 3.65
CA SER A 280 -33.45 -8.07 3.00
C SER A 280 -33.23 -9.45 3.63
N LEU A 281 -32.21 -9.60 4.48
CA LEU A 281 -31.97 -10.77 5.32
C LEU A 281 -32.51 -10.59 6.77
N ASN A 282 -33.36 -9.61 6.99
CA ASN A 282 -33.93 -9.25 8.30
C ASN A 282 -32.85 -8.86 9.35
N LEU A 283 -31.72 -8.32 8.93
CA LEU A 283 -30.66 -7.85 9.83
C LEU A 283 -30.79 -6.33 10.08
N LYS A 284 -30.74 -5.93 11.34
CA LYS A 284 -30.76 -4.52 11.75
C LYS A 284 -29.37 -3.91 11.59
N VAL A 285 -29.26 -2.91 10.70
CA VAL A 285 -27.98 -2.27 10.34
C VAL A 285 -27.87 -0.88 10.95
N THR A 286 -26.74 -0.60 11.63
CA THR A 286 -26.40 0.75 12.09
C THR A 286 -25.17 1.25 11.36
N LYS A 287 -25.23 2.46 10.77
CA LYS A 287 -24.08 3.11 10.08
C LYS A 287 -23.15 3.80 11.08
N HIS A 288 -21.84 3.73 10.84
CA HIS A 288 -20.84 4.46 11.62
C HIS A 288 -20.97 5.98 11.47
N SER A 289 -21.38 6.46 10.28
CA SER A 289 -21.62 7.89 10.01
C SER A 289 -22.87 8.46 10.68
N SER A 290 -23.78 7.63 11.22
CA SER A 290 -25.01 8.09 11.85
C SER A 290 -24.74 8.94 13.08
N LYS A 291 -25.52 10.03 13.26
CA LYS A 291 -25.45 10.88 14.46
C LYS A 291 -25.78 10.08 15.75
N ASN A 292 -26.81 9.25 15.69
CA ASN A 292 -27.18 8.37 16.79
C ASN A 292 -26.58 6.96 16.58
N LYS A 293 -25.48 6.68 17.28
CA LYS A 293 -24.74 5.41 17.23
C LYS A 293 -25.18 4.45 18.34
N ASN A 294 -26.50 4.22 18.49
CA ASN A 294 -27.00 3.26 19.44
C ASN A 294 -26.95 1.84 18.84
N ILE A 295 -26.18 0.95 19.49
CA ILE A 295 -26.00 -0.43 19.02
C ILE A 295 -26.80 -1.46 19.82
N LYS A 296 -27.73 -1.04 20.69
CA LYS A 296 -28.52 -1.93 21.56
C LYS A 296 -29.19 -3.06 20.76
N ASN A 297 -29.87 -2.68 19.65
CA ASN A 297 -30.62 -3.60 18.78
C ASN A 297 -29.97 -3.75 17.39
N THR A 298 -28.65 -3.69 17.30
CA THR A 298 -27.89 -3.77 16.05
C THR A 298 -27.36 -5.18 15.84
N ASP A 299 -27.61 -5.74 14.66
CA ASP A 299 -27.02 -6.98 14.18
C ASP A 299 -25.70 -6.72 13.46
N VAL A 300 -25.71 -5.75 12.55
CA VAL A 300 -24.54 -5.36 11.77
C VAL A 300 -24.21 -3.88 11.97
N TYR A 301 -22.98 -3.60 12.38
CA TYR A 301 -22.44 -2.26 12.45
C TYR A 301 -21.60 -1.99 11.20
N LEU A 302 -22.11 -1.16 10.29
CA LEU A 302 -21.46 -0.86 9.02
C LEU A 302 -20.57 0.38 9.15
N VAL A 303 -19.27 0.21 8.89
CA VAL A 303 -18.30 1.30 8.92
C VAL A 303 -18.17 1.92 7.54
N ASP A 304 -18.92 2.97 7.31
CA ASP A 304 -19.06 3.70 6.03
C ASP A 304 -18.20 4.96 5.96
N THR A 305 -17.13 5.02 6.76
CA THR A 305 -16.17 6.13 6.79
C THR A 305 -14.73 5.65 6.57
N PHE A 306 -13.86 6.53 6.04
CA PHE A 306 -12.45 6.22 5.79
C PHE A 306 -11.59 6.29 7.06
N GLY A 307 -10.54 5.43 7.11
CA GLY A 307 -9.49 5.53 8.14
C GLY A 307 -9.82 4.83 9.46
N GLU A 308 -10.96 4.15 9.56
CA GLU A 308 -11.47 3.57 10.80
C GLU A 308 -10.97 2.14 11.09
N THR A 309 -10.43 1.44 10.09
CA THR A 309 -10.12 0.00 10.12
C THR A 309 -9.32 -0.41 11.36
N LYS A 310 -8.22 0.29 11.67
CA LYS A 310 -7.35 0.00 12.81
C LYS A 310 -8.07 0.08 14.16
N LYS A 311 -8.99 1.05 14.31
CA LYS A 311 -9.76 1.23 15.53
C LYS A 311 -10.61 0.01 15.85
N PHE A 312 -11.21 -0.60 14.82
CA PHE A 312 -12.05 -1.79 14.98
C PHE A 312 -11.22 -3.07 15.11
N HIS A 313 -10.04 -3.15 14.46
CA HIS A 313 -9.12 -4.27 14.67
C HIS A 313 -8.64 -4.36 16.14
N LYS A 314 -8.40 -3.21 16.79
CA LYS A 314 -7.98 -3.16 18.20
C LYS A 314 -8.97 -3.79 19.18
N ILE A 315 -10.26 -3.71 18.90
CA ILE A 315 -11.30 -4.20 19.79
C ILE A 315 -11.79 -5.61 19.45
N SER A 316 -11.32 -6.20 18.36
CA SER A 316 -11.77 -7.52 17.89
C SER A 316 -10.75 -8.62 18.17
N CYS A 317 -11.26 -9.80 18.52
CA CYS A 317 -10.44 -11.02 18.66
C CYS A 317 -10.36 -11.84 17.37
N SER A 318 -11.32 -11.66 16.45
CA SER A 318 -11.36 -12.33 15.15
C SER A 318 -11.67 -11.34 14.05
N VAL A 319 -10.86 -11.40 12.98
CA VAL A 319 -11.02 -10.55 11.80
C VAL A 319 -11.07 -11.42 10.55
N PHE A 320 -12.18 -11.36 9.82
CA PHE A 320 -12.24 -11.86 8.44
C PHE A 320 -11.73 -10.80 7.48
N LEU A 321 -10.82 -11.18 6.59
CA LEU A 321 -10.24 -10.28 5.59
C LEU A 321 -10.85 -10.54 4.21
N GLY A 322 -11.52 -9.52 3.69
CA GLY A 322 -12.18 -9.55 2.40
C GLY A 322 -11.22 -9.56 1.19
N GLY A 323 -11.80 -9.64 -0.01
CA GLY A 323 -11.05 -9.85 -1.25
C GLY A 323 -10.42 -11.24 -1.32
N SER A 324 -10.79 -12.13 -0.41
CA SER A 324 -10.21 -13.46 -0.24
C SER A 324 -11.17 -14.61 -0.60
N ILE A 325 -12.49 -14.40 -0.50
CA ILE A 325 -13.50 -15.32 -1.05
C ILE A 325 -13.60 -15.13 -2.56
N ILE A 326 -13.57 -13.89 -3.01
CA ILE A 326 -13.55 -13.55 -4.44
C ILE A 326 -12.11 -13.46 -4.96
N LYS A 327 -11.90 -13.59 -6.27
CA LYS A 327 -10.57 -13.55 -6.92
C LYS A 327 -9.98 -12.12 -6.95
N ARG A 328 -9.64 -11.57 -5.76
CA ARG A 328 -8.97 -10.26 -5.60
C ARG A 328 -7.59 -10.36 -4.96
N GLY A 329 -7.17 -11.59 -4.58
CA GLY A 329 -5.85 -11.86 -4.04
C GLY A 329 -5.66 -11.51 -2.56
N GLY A 330 -6.75 -11.25 -1.81
CA GLY A 330 -6.73 -10.96 -0.38
C GLY A 330 -6.21 -9.57 -0.02
N GLN A 331 -6.38 -9.20 1.25
CA GLN A 331 -5.91 -7.95 1.85
C GLN A 331 -4.75 -8.22 2.83
N ASN A 332 -4.05 -7.15 3.26
CA ASN A 332 -2.92 -7.27 4.19
C ASN A 332 -3.37 -7.79 5.57
N PRO A 333 -2.96 -9.00 5.99
CA PRO A 333 -3.39 -9.57 7.26
C PRO A 333 -2.66 -8.98 8.47
N LEU A 334 -1.53 -8.32 8.29
CA LEU A 334 -0.71 -7.82 9.39
C LEU A 334 -1.37 -6.67 10.14
N GLU A 335 -2.20 -5.86 9.48
CA GLU A 335 -2.92 -4.78 10.15
C GLU A 335 -3.78 -5.28 11.31
N ALA A 336 -4.45 -6.43 11.13
CA ALA A 336 -5.27 -7.03 12.18
C ALA A 336 -4.45 -7.93 13.12
N ALA A 337 -3.47 -8.67 12.58
CA ALA A 337 -2.62 -9.57 13.36
C ALA A 337 -1.81 -8.84 14.43
N ARG A 338 -1.36 -7.60 14.18
CA ARG A 338 -0.64 -6.75 15.15
C ARG A 338 -1.44 -6.48 16.44
N TYR A 339 -2.75 -6.44 16.33
CA TYR A 339 -3.62 -6.28 17.50
C TYR A 339 -4.00 -7.61 18.14
N GLY A 340 -3.31 -8.71 17.80
CA GLY A 340 -3.58 -10.04 18.36
C GLY A 340 -4.89 -10.66 17.89
N ALA A 341 -5.46 -10.21 16.78
CA ALA A 341 -6.66 -10.79 16.21
C ALA A 341 -6.34 -12.08 15.44
N ARG A 342 -7.19 -13.10 15.58
CA ARG A 342 -7.19 -14.29 14.73
C ARG A 342 -7.66 -13.90 13.34
N ILE A 343 -6.86 -14.22 12.32
CA ILE A 343 -7.13 -13.88 10.94
C ILE A 343 -7.89 -15.02 10.26
N LEU A 344 -9.04 -14.70 9.67
CA LEU A 344 -9.85 -15.62 8.88
C LEU A 344 -9.91 -15.11 7.44
N HIS A 345 -9.72 -15.99 6.46
CA HIS A 345 -9.61 -15.59 5.06
C HIS A 345 -10.08 -16.68 4.10
N GLY A 346 -10.56 -16.30 2.94
CA GLY A 346 -10.87 -17.21 1.84
C GLY A 346 -9.62 -17.78 1.16
N PRO A 347 -9.81 -18.57 0.08
CA PRO A 347 -8.70 -19.23 -0.64
C PRO A 347 -7.82 -18.28 -1.46
N ASN A 348 -8.32 -17.10 -1.86
CA ASN A 348 -7.62 -16.19 -2.78
C ASN A 348 -6.77 -15.18 -1.98
N ILE A 349 -5.49 -15.47 -1.79
CA ILE A 349 -4.55 -14.68 -0.97
C ILE A 349 -3.24 -14.33 -1.69
N ASP A 350 -3.24 -14.35 -3.02
CA ASP A 350 -2.02 -14.28 -3.84
C ASP A 350 -1.19 -13.01 -3.62
N ASN A 351 -1.85 -11.90 -3.23
CA ASN A 351 -1.15 -10.64 -2.96
C ASN A 351 -0.28 -10.72 -1.69
N PHE A 352 -0.58 -11.63 -0.75
CA PHE A 352 0.06 -11.73 0.57
C PHE A 352 0.36 -13.17 0.97
N LYS A 353 0.53 -14.08 0.00
CA LYS A 353 0.67 -15.52 0.20
C LYS A 353 1.71 -15.89 1.26
N ASP A 354 2.89 -15.27 1.20
CA ASP A 354 3.98 -15.55 2.15
C ASP A 354 3.62 -15.13 3.59
N VAL A 355 2.88 -14.02 3.73
CA VAL A 355 2.43 -13.51 5.04
C VAL A 355 1.39 -14.44 5.65
N TYR A 356 0.38 -14.84 4.84
CA TYR A 356 -0.62 -15.80 5.31
C TYR A 356 0.01 -17.13 5.68
N LYS A 357 1.01 -17.61 4.92
CA LYS A 357 1.77 -18.81 5.25
C LYS A 357 2.47 -18.69 6.60
N ALA A 358 3.15 -17.57 6.86
CA ALA A 358 3.81 -17.30 8.13
C ALA A 358 2.81 -17.23 9.31
N LEU A 359 1.68 -16.52 9.13
CA LEU A 359 0.64 -16.45 10.16
C LEU A 359 -0.04 -17.81 10.41
N SER A 360 -0.18 -18.62 9.38
CA SER A 360 -0.74 -19.97 9.50
C SER A 360 0.18 -20.90 10.29
N SER A 361 1.50 -20.85 10.06
CA SER A 361 2.48 -21.61 10.86
C SER A 361 2.47 -21.23 12.34
N LEU A 362 2.14 -19.98 12.64
CA LEU A 362 1.94 -19.46 14.01
C LEU A 362 0.51 -19.71 14.54
N LYS A 363 -0.33 -20.46 13.83
CA LYS A 363 -1.75 -20.68 14.16
C LYS A 363 -2.59 -19.37 14.28
N ALA A 364 -2.06 -18.25 13.80
CA ALA A 364 -2.70 -16.94 13.84
C ALA A 364 -3.66 -16.69 12.66
N SER A 365 -3.59 -17.49 11.59
CA SER A 365 -4.55 -17.41 10.48
C SER A 365 -5.13 -18.78 10.11
N LYS A 366 -6.37 -18.75 9.60
CA LYS A 366 -7.10 -19.94 9.11
C LYS A 366 -7.83 -19.62 7.80
N LYS A 367 -7.71 -20.52 6.83
CA LYS A 367 -8.50 -20.48 5.60
C LYS A 367 -9.92 -20.96 5.89
N ILE A 368 -10.90 -20.34 5.26
CA ILE A 368 -12.32 -20.72 5.31
C ILE A 368 -12.93 -20.71 3.90
N THR A 369 -13.96 -21.50 3.72
CA THR A 369 -14.65 -21.71 2.43
C THR A 369 -16.16 -21.49 2.52
N SER A 370 -16.73 -21.55 3.73
CA SER A 370 -18.17 -21.39 3.94
C SER A 370 -18.50 -20.49 5.14
N PRO A 371 -19.73 -19.91 5.19
CA PRO A 371 -20.19 -19.12 6.34
C PRO A 371 -20.22 -19.93 7.65
N ASN A 372 -20.57 -21.21 7.58
CA ASN A 372 -20.60 -22.11 8.76
C ASN A 372 -19.19 -22.37 9.29
N GLU A 373 -18.23 -22.61 8.40
CA GLU A 373 -16.82 -22.76 8.78
C GLU A 373 -16.28 -21.46 9.41
N LEU A 374 -16.60 -20.29 8.82
CA LEU A 374 -16.25 -19.01 9.40
C LEU A 374 -16.85 -18.86 10.80
N ALA A 375 -18.13 -19.19 10.99
CA ALA A 375 -18.81 -19.11 12.28
C ALA A 375 -18.14 -19.99 13.35
N SER A 376 -17.75 -21.21 13.00
CA SER A 376 -17.09 -22.14 13.93
C SER A 376 -15.70 -21.69 14.40
N LEU A 377 -15.02 -20.86 13.62
CA LEU A 377 -13.64 -20.41 13.89
C LEU A 377 -13.54 -19.05 14.55
N ILE A 378 -14.63 -18.28 14.66
CA ILE A 378 -14.64 -16.97 15.32
C ILE A 378 -14.48 -17.16 16.84
N ILE A 379 -13.53 -16.43 17.42
CA ILE A 379 -13.29 -16.37 18.85
C ILE A 379 -13.63 -14.96 19.38
N PHE A 380 -14.15 -14.90 20.61
CA PHE A 380 -14.58 -13.66 21.28
C PHE A 380 -13.74 -13.31 22.51
N LYS A 381 -12.80 -14.17 22.87
CA LYS A 381 -11.77 -13.93 23.90
C LYS A 381 -10.40 -14.18 23.26
N ARG A 382 -9.41 -13.38 23.62
CA ARG A 382 -8.01 -13.67 23.25
C ARG A 382 -7.53 -14.80 24.14
N ASN A 383 -6.93 -15.84 23.57
CA ASN A 383 -6.12 -16.75 24.35
C ASN A 383 -4.88 -15.96 24.78
N MET A 384 -4.76 -15.70 26.07
CA MET A 384 -3.52 -15.19 26.66
C MET A 384 -2.47 -16.26 26.60
#